data_11e37dbef5eef69b5755f43976848622
#
_entry.id   11e37dbef5eef69b5755f43976848622
#
_cell.length_a   1.000
_cell.length_b   1.000
_cell.length_c   1.000
_cell.angle_alpha   90.00
_cell.angle_beta   90.00
_cell.angle_gamma   90.00
#
_symmetry.space_group_name_H-M   'P 1'
#
loop_
_entity.id
_entity.type
_entity.pdbx_description
1 polymer ?
#
loop_
_entity_poly.entity_id
_entity_poly.type
_entity_poly.pdbx_seq_one_letter_code
_entity_poly.pdbx_strand_id
1 'polypeptide(L)'
;AMLLTLGGCASQPQVVEREVGQFDLKLGMAPTRSMAQGLVSPTAGSTFRGGLDLTHTSGLYVGQWAPSMGILEGRPLELNTYVGFAQPLIDDTPGFELGVIRYSFPELENRDRHEYYAGINLAGSRLGGALRSAPGRTDSTLFLELGSIQPLDVGVRLKYANHSMDDPRFHPGGSVRAFNDWSLNLSRPLLGVHLDLTYTDSSLSGPQCGVYSGQNAYCESFVVFKAQRSLF
;
A
#
# COMPACT_ATOMS: atom_id res chain seq x y z
N ALA A 1 1.55 39.72 -28.87
CA ALA A 1 0.93 38.74 -27.97
C ALA A 1 1.93 37.63 -27.72
N MET A 2 2.55 37.65 -26.55
CA MET A 2 3.59 36.72 -26.12
C MET A 2 2.91 35.64 -25.28
N LEU A 3 2.75 34.42 -25.82
CA LEU A 3 2.23 33.27 -25.09
C LEU A 3 3.34 32.77 -24.14
N LEU A 4 3.15 32.99 -22.84
CA LEU A 4 3.93 32.33 -21.80
C LEU A 4 3.40 30.89 -21.64
N THR A 5 4.14 29.92 -22.19
CA THR A 5 3.94 28.52 -21.88
C THR A 5 4.50 28.27 -20.47
N LEU A 6 3.62 28.15 -19.49
CA LEU A 6 3.95 27.61 -18.18
C LEU A 6 4.21 26.10 -18.33
N GLY A 7 5.46 25.73 -18.58
CA GLY A 7 5.95 24.37 -18.47
C GLY A 7 5.94 23.93 -17.02
N GLY A 8 4.86 23.29 -16.57
CA GLY A 8 4.83 22.61 -15.29
C GLY A 8 5.73 21.38 -15.37
N CYS A 9 6.89 21.41 -14.72
CA CYS A 9 7.70 20.21 -14.45
C CYS A 9 6.90 19.28 -13.53
N ALA A 10 6.18 18.34 -14.10
CA ALA A 10 5.74 17.16 -13.37
C ALA A 10 6.99 16.29 -13.17
N SER A 11 7.69 16.47 -12.05
CA SER A 11 8.79 15.60 -11.66
C SER A 11 8.21 14.19 -11.43
N GLN A 12 8.54 13.25 -12.29
CA GLN A 12 8.36 11.83 -12.00
C GLN A 12 9.07 11.52 -10.68
N PRO A 13 8.52 10.61 -9.83
CA PRO A 13 9.21 10.18 -8.64
C PRO A 13 10.55 9.57 -9.06
N GLN A 14 11.63 10.28 -8.79
CA GLN A 14 12.95 9.81 -9.16
C GLN A 14 13.34 8.67 -8.23
N VAL A 15 13.47 7.49 -8.78
CA VAL A 15 14.13 6.35 -8.15
C VAL A 15 15.51 6.25 -8.77
N VAL A 16 16.55 6.37 -7.94
CA VAL A 16 17.93 6.15 -8.33
C VAL A 16 18.28 4.72 -8.00
N GLU A 17 18.64 3.93 -8.98
CA GLU A 17 19.09 2.56 -8.84
C GLU A 17 20.60 2.49 -9.05
N ARG A 18 21.30 1.73 -8.22
CA ARG A 18 22.72 1.50 -8.33
C ARG A 18 23.09 0.09 -7.87
N GLU A 19 23.73 -0.65 -8.73
CA GLU A 19 24.35 -1.93 -8.37
C GLU A 19 25.67 -1.69 -7.61
N VAL A 20 25.83 -2.35 -6.49
CA VAL A 20 27.05 -2.32 -5.65
C VAL A 20 27.44 -3.76 -5.33
N GLY A 21 28.22 -4.38 -6.21
CA GLY A 21 28.60 -5.78 -6.10
C GLY A 21 27.38 -6.71 -6.23
N GLN A 22 27.07 -7.45 -5.16
CA GLN A 22 25.90 -8.35 -5.10
C GLN A 22 24.64 -7.67 -4.56
N PHE A 23 24.69 -6.35 -4.38
CA PHE A 23 23.58 -5.57 -3.87
C PHE A 23 23.04 -4.61 -4.93
N ASP A 24 21.74 -4.48 -4.97
CA ASP A 24 21.00 -3.46 -5.71
C ASP A 24 20.46 -2.44 -4.71
N LEU A 25 20.92 -1.20 -4.81
CA LEU A 25 20.51 -0.08 -3.97
C LEU A 25 19.52 0.78 -4.74
N LYS A 26 18.33 0.98 -4.18
CA LYS A 26 17.30 1.89 -4.69
C LYS A 26 17.04 3.01 -3.72
N LEU A 27 17.10 4.24 -4.21
CA LEU A 27 16.76 5.45 -3.47
C LEU A 27 15.64 6.17 -4.20
N GLY A 28 14.60 6.57 -3.51
CA GLY A 28 13.49 7.21 -4.21
C GLY A 28 12.46 7.89 -3.32
N MET A 29 11.61 8.64 -3.98
CA MET A 29 10.44 9.33 -3.41
C MET A 29 9.17 8.49 -3.53
N ALA A 30 9.28 7.24 -3.96
CA ALA A 30 8.21 6.25 -4.03
C ALA A 30 8.69 4.94 -3.39
N PRO A 31 7.79 4.16 -2.77
CA PRO A 31 8.15 2.84 -2.25
C PRO A 31 8.72 1.97 -3.38
N THR A 32 9.86 1.33 -3.12
CA THR A 32 10.63 0.60 -4.12
C THR A 32 10.21 -0.86 -4.26
N ARG A 33 9.40 -1.37 -3.32
CA ARG A 33 8.93 -2.76 -3.31
C ARG A 33 7.42 -2.90 -3.44
N SER A 34 7.01 -3.87 -4.27
CA SER A 34 5.60 -4.09 -4.59
C SER A 34 4.76 -4.63 -3.44
N MET A 35 5.34 -5.49 -2.57
CA MET A 35 4.62 -5.98 -1.38
C MET A 35 4.48 -4.88 -0.33
N ALA A 36 5.58 -4.21 -0.01
CA ALA A 36 5.56 -3.03 0.84
C ALA A 36 4.67 -1.92 0.25
N GLN A 37 4.65 -1.76 -1.08
CA GLN A 37 3.76 -0.82 -1.77
C GLN A 37 2.28 -1.15 -1.63
N GLY A 38 1.92 -2.44 -1.54
CA GLY A 38 0.52 -2.86 -1.35
C GLY A 38 0.02 -2.62 0.08
N LEU A 39 0.93 -2.63 1.06
CA LEU A 39 0.64 -2.52 2.48
C LEU A 39 0.93 -1.13 3.04
N VAL A 40 2.02 -0.52 2.59
CA VAL A 40 2.35 0.88 2.90
C VAL A 40 1.54 1.78 1.98
N SER A 41 0.35 2.14 2.41
CA SER A 41 -0.42 3.17 1.72
C SER A 41 0.32 4.50 1.88
N PRO A 42 0.81 5.11 0.79
CA PRO A 42 1.35 6.46 0.89
C PRO A 42 0.22 7.36 1.39
N THR A 43 0.43 7.97 2.54
CA THR A 43 -0.53 8.92 3.09
C THR A 43 -0.75 10.02 2.05
N ALA A 44 -1.94 10.07 1.48
CA ALA A 44 -2.26 11.07 0.48
C ALA A 44 -1.98 12.47 1.06
N GLY A 45 -1.06 13.21 0.44
CA GLY A 45 -0.83 14.61 0.75
C GLY A 45 0.46 14.96 1.49
N SER A 46 1.42 14.06 1.76
CA SER A 46 2.74 14.50 2.21
C SER A 46 3.64 14.84 1.01
N THR A 47 4.14 16.07 0.97
CA THR A 47 5.06 16.54 -0.08
C THR A 47 6.49 16.05 0.14
N PHE A 48 6.85 15.71 1.37
CA PHE A 48 8.18 15.20 1.73
C PHE A 48 8.06 13.74 2.16
N ARG A 49 8.52 12.86 1.31
CA ARG A 49 8.58 11.41 1.51
C ARG A 49 9.82 10.86 0.85
N GLY A 50 10.32 9.76 1.33
CA GLY A 50 11.49 9.14 0.72
C GLY A 50 11.86 7.83 1.38
N GLY A 51 12.72 7.09 0.73
CA GLY A 51 13.18 5.83 1.26
C GLY A 51 14.36 5.24 0.50
N LEU A 52 14.87 4.19 1.07
CA LEU A 52 15.93 3.37 0.49
C LEU A 52 15.57 1.90 0.58
N ASP A 53 16.02 1.12 -0.37
CA ASP A 53 15.91 -0.33 -0.42
C ASP A 53 17.25 -0.92 -0.85
N LEU A 54 17.69 -1.93 -0.14
CA LEU A 54 18.90 -2.69 -0.46
C LEU A 54 18.50 -4.16 -0.64
N THR A 55 18.71 -4.69 -1.83
CA THR A 55 18.41 -6.07 -2.20
C THR A 55 19.71 -6.80 -2.53
N HIS A 56 19.89 -7.98 -1.94
CA HIS A 56 21.00 -8.87 -2.25
C HIS A 56 20.57 -9.89 -3.33
N THR A 57 21.51 -10.37 -4.13
CA THR A 57 21.26 -11.36 -5.19
C THR A 57 20.66 -12.67 -4.69
N SER A 58 20.83 -12.99 -3.38
CA SER A 58 20.15 -14.15 -2.76
C SER A 58 18.66 -13.98 -2.57
N GLY A 59 18.11 -12.77 -2.80
CA GLY A 59 16.72 -12.45 -2.53
C GLY A 59 16.46 -11.79 -1.17
N LEU A 60 17.45 -11.75 -0.27
CA LEU A 60 17.33 -10.98 0.97
C LEU A 60 17.28 -9.49 0.66
N TYR A 61 16.43 -8.77 1.39
CA TYR A 61 16.33 -7.32 1.28
C TYR A 61 16.07 -6.65 2.63
N VAL A 62 16.49 -5.41 2.72
CA VAL A 62 16.19 -4.51 3.82
C VAL A 62 15.92 -3.12 3.26
N GLY A 63 14.99 -2.40 3.87
CA GLY A 63 14.72 -1.05 3.43
C GLY A 63 14.06 -0.22 4.51
N GLN A 64 13.98 1.08 4.22
CA GLN A 64 13.30 2.05 5.06
C GLN A 64 12.52 3.02 4.16
N TRP A 65 11.30 3.28 4.55
CA TRP A 65 10.41 4.22 3.88
C TRP A 65 9.82 5.19 4.88
N ALA A 66 9.89 6.47 4.57
CA ALA A 66 9.24 7.53 5.34
C ALA A 66 8.10 8.13 4.49
N PRO A 67 6.83 7.72 4.71
CA PRO A 67 5.68 8.32 4.04
C PRO A 67 5.43 9.75 4.50
N SER A 68 5.89 10.11 5.71
CA SER A 68 5.88 11.47 6.26
C SER A 68 7.19 11.73 6.96
N MET A 69 7.86 12.84 6.63
CA MET A 69 9.11 13.26 7.29
C MET A 69 8.89 14.24 8.46
N GLY A 70 7.63 14.42 8.90
CA GLY A 70 7.32 15.28 10.06
C GLY A 70 7.59 16.79 9.85
N ILE A 71 7.87 17.23 8.61
CA ILE A 71 8.25 18.62 8.31
C ILE A 71 7.03 19.55 8.27
N LEU A 72 5.84 18.98 8.05
CA LEU A 72 4.59 19.75 8.00
C LEU A 72 3.86 19.68 9.33
N GLU A 73 3.35 20.83 9.80
CA GLU A 73 2.58 20.91 11.03
C GLU A 73 1.41 19.91 11.06
N GLY A 74 1.28 19.21 12.20
CA GLY A 74 0.22 18.25 12.45
C GLY A 74 0.40 16.87 11.82
N ARG A 75 1.56 16.57 11.21
CA ARG A 75 1.90 15.23 10.72
C ARG A 75 3.17 14.72 11.39
N PRO A 76 3.06 13.68 12.23
CA PRO A 76 4.24 13.09 12.87
C PRO A 76 5.15 12.43 11.84
N LEU A 77 6.42 12.33 12.20
CA LEU A 77 7.37 11.48 11.47
C LEU A 77 6.91 10.02 11.54
N GLU A 78 6.80 9.38 10.39
CA GLU A 78 6.54 7.94 10.28
C GLU A 78 7.72 7.29 9.55
N LEU A 79 8.29 6.25 10.16
CA LEU A 79 9.39 5.46 9.60
C LEU A 79 8.94 4.00 9.49
N ASN A 80 8.95 3.49 8.28
CA ASN A 80 8.60 2.11 7.98
C ASN A 80 9.88 1.37 7.62
N THR A 81 10.41 0.60 8.56
CA THR A 81 11.61 -0.24 8.34
C THR A 81 11.16 -1.65 8.03
N TYR A 82 11.65 -2.24 6.97
CA TYR A 82 11.29 -3.58 6.56
C TYR A 82 12.50 -4.45 6.25
N VAL A 83 12.34 -5.73 6.45
CA VAL A 83 13.28 -6.77 6.08
C VAL A 83 12.50 -7.98 5.57
N GLY A 84 13.04 -8.66 4.58
CA GLY A 84 12.38 -9.85 4.04
C GLY A 84 13.24 -10.60 3.05
N PHE A 85 12.60 -11.56 2.44
CA PHE A 85 13.15 -12.41 1.41
C PHE A 85 12.17 -12.51 0.25
N ALA A 86 12.66 -12.35 -0.97
CA ALA A 86 11.86 -12.50 -2.18
C ALA A 86 12.62 -13.38 -3.17
N GLN A 87 11.94 -14.39 -3.67
CA GLN A 87 12.39 -15.19 -4.81
C GLN A 87 11.51 -14.84 -6.01
N PRO A 88 12.08 -14.32 -7.11
CA PRO A 88 11.32 -14.00 -8.30
C PRO A 88 10.77 -15.27 -8.97
N LEU A 89 9.72 -15.09 -9.77
CA LEU A 89 9.24 -16.13 -10.68
C LEU A 89 10.30 -16.39 -11.76
N ILE A 90 10.77 -17.62 -11.88
CA ILE A 90 11.75 -18.07 -12.87
C ILE A 90 11.19 -19.34 -13.53
N ASP A 91 11.10 -19.36 -14.86
CA ASP A 91 10.74 -20.54 -15.66
C ASP A 91 9.54 -21.32 -15.08
N ASP A 92 8.38 -20.69 -14.94
CA ASP A 92 7.16 -21.28 -14.38
C ASP A 92 7.23 -21.69 -12.89
N THR A 93 8.37 -21.53 -12.23
CA THR A 93 8.47 -21.75 -10.78
C THR A 93 7.81 -20.58 -10.05
N PRO A 94 6.85 -20.84 -9.14
CA PRO A 94 6.20 -19.78 -8.40
C PRO A 94 7.22 -18.90 -7.66
N GLY A 95 7.11 -17.59 -7.84
CA GLY A 95 7.84 -16.64 -7.01
C GLY A 95 7.15 -16.49 -5.66
N PHE A 96 7.92 -16.21 -4.61
CA PHE A 96 7.35 -15.92 -3.31
C PHE A 96 8.09 -14.78 -2.61
N GLU A 97 7.41 -14.15 -1.68
CA GLU A 97 7.96 -13.10 -0.84
C GLU A 97 7.41 -13.24 0.57
N LEU A 98 8.27 -13.01 1.56
CA LEU A 98 7.90 -12.94 2.96
C LEU A 98 8.74 -11.88 3.66
N GLY A 99 8.18 -11.24 4.68
CA GLY A 99 8.92 -10.21 5.41
C GLY A 99 8.14 -9.64 6.58
N VAL A 100 8.78 -8.67 7.21
CA VAL A 100 8.21 -7.91 8.32
C VAL A 100 8.46 -6.43 8.11
N ILE A 101 7.48 -5.61 8.44
CA ILE A 101 7.56 -4.15 8.48
C ILE A 101 7.36 -3.70 9.91
N ARG A 102 8.23 -2.85 10.41
CA ARG A 102 8.04 -2.07 11.62
C ARG A 102 7.68 -0.65 11.26
N TYR A 103 6.52 -0.21 11.69
CA TYR A 103 6.06 1.17 11.63
C TYR A 103 6.44 1.86 12.93
N SER A 104 7.27 2.87 12.85
CA SER A 104 7.75 3.64 14.01
C SER A 104 7.30 5.08 13.92
N PHE A 105 6.85 5.61 15.06
CA PHE A 105 6.41 6.99 15.21
C PHE A 105 7.22 7.63 16.34
N PRO A 106 8.46 8.12 16.08
CA PRO A 106 9.38 8.57 17.13
C PRO A 106 8.82 9.66 18.04
N GLU A 107 7.86 10.44 17.55
CA GLU A 107 7.23 11.54 18.29
C GLU A 107 5.97 11.11 19.08
N LEU A 108 5.55 9.85 18.94
CA LEU A 108 4.31 9.35 19.53
C LEU A 108 4.57 8.08 20.32
N GLU A 109 4.44 8.15 21.63
CA GLU A 109 4.56 6.99 22.49
C GLU A 109 3.49 5.93 22.18
N ASN A 110 3.87 4.64 22.26
CA ASN A 110 3.00 3.46 22.12
C ASN A 110 2.23 3.39 20.77
N ARG A 111 2.77 3.93 19.71
CA ARG A 111 2.19 3.85 18.36
C ARG A 111 2.92 2.90 17.42
N ASP A 112 4.05 2.38 17.83
CA ASP A 112 4.81 1.42 17.04
C ASP A 112 3.98 0.15 16.80
N ARG A 113 4.06 -0.35 15.60
CA ARG A 113 3.33 -1.55 15.16
C ARG A 113 4.19 -2.39 14.23
N HIS A 114 3.89 -3.67 14.16
CA HIS A 114 4.56 -4.62 13.28
C HIS A 114 3.55 -5.24 12.33
N GLU A 115 3.98 -5.51 11.13
CA GLU A 115 3.20 -6.18 10.12
C GLU A 115 4.05 -7.28 9.48
N TYR A 116 3.56 -8.51 9.54
CA TYR A 116 4.13 -9.67 8.87
C TYR A 116 3.39 -9.88 7.57
N TYR A 117 4.09 -10.11 6.48
CA TYR A 117 3.47 -10.35 5.19
C TYR A 117 4.10 -11.52 4.47
N ALA A 118 3.30 -12.17 3.65
CA ALA A 118 3.72 -13.23 2.75
C ALA A 118 2.89 -13.20 1.47
N GLY A 119 3.46 -13.63 0.37
CA GLY A 119 2.75 -13.74 -0.90
C GLY A 119 3.46 -14.62 -1.90
N ILE A 120 2.70 -15.04 -2.88
CA ILE A 120 3.15 -15.84 -4.01
C ILE A 120 2.80 -15.14 -5.32
N ASN A 121 3.67 -15.27 -6.31
CA ASN A 121 3.45 -14.84 -7.67
C ASN A 121 3.38 -16.09 -8.56
N LEU A 122 2.31 -16.24 -9.31
CA LEU A 122 2.08 -17.37 -10.19
C LEU A 122 1.34 -16.91 -11.44
N ALA A 123 1.86 -17.26 -12.61
CA ALA A 123 1.21 -17.00 -13.91
C ALA A 123 0.70 -15.55 -14.08
N GLY A 124 1.50 -14.57 -13.67
CA GLY A 124 1.15 -13.15 -13.77
C GLY A 124 0.14 -12.66 -12.72
N SER A 125 -0.30 -13.54 -11.82
CA SER A 125 -1.17 -13.21 -10.69
C SER A 125 -0.39 -13.20 -9.39
N ARG A 126 -0.84 -12.44 -8.40
CA ARG A 126 -0.25 -12.34 -7.08
C ARG A 126 -1.30 -12.53 -6.00
N LEU A 127 -1.04 -13.46 -5.10
CA LEU A 127 -1.84 -13.69 -3.90
C LEU A 127 -0.98 -13.44 -2.67
N GLY A 128 -1.47 -12.71 -1.71
CA GLY A 128 -0.73 -12.48 -0.49
C GLY A 128 -1.61 -12.07 0.68
N GLY A 129 -0.98 -12.03 1.84
CA GLY A 129 -1.62 -11.60 3.06
C GLY A 129 -0.66 -10.91 4.01
N ALA A 130 -1.23 -10.18 4.94
CA ALA A 130 -0.51 -9.49 5.99
C ALA A 130 -1.25 -9.60 7.31
N LEU A 131 -0.48 -9.70 8.39
CA LEU A 131 -0.95 -9.65 9.76
C LEU A 131 -0.28 -8.48 10.47
N ARG A 132 -1.07 -7.48 10.84
CA ARG A 132 -0.60 -6.30 11.58
C ARG A 132 -1.00 -6.40 13.03
N SER A 133 -0.02 -6.27 13.92
CA SER A 133 -0.21 -6.18 15.34
C SER A 133 0.12 -4.76 15.83
N ALA A 134 -0.80 -4.16 16.55
CA ALA A 134 -0.68 -2.87 17.21
C ALA A 134 -1.27 -2.96 18.63
N PRO A 135 -0.90 -2.08 19.55
CA PRO A 135 -1.52 -2.07 20.88
C PRO A 135 -3.04 -1.97 20.78
N GLY A 136 -3.73 -2.95 21.38
CA GLY A 136 -5.19 -3.01 21.41
C GLY A 136 -5.88 -3.38 20.09
N ARG A 137 -5.13 -3.80 19.05
CA ARG A 137 -5.71 -4.12 17.75
C ARG A 137 -4.87 -5.10 16.94
N THR A 138 -5.54 -6.02 16.27
CA THR A 138 -4.95 -6.90 15.26
C THR A 138 -5.72 -6.76 13.96
N ASP A 139 -5.00 -6.52 12.86
CA ASP A 139 -5.56 -6.45 11.51
C ASP A 139 -4.98 -7.59 10.66
N SER A 140 -5.82 -8.30 9.94
CA SER A 140 -5.40 -9.27 8.93
C SER A 140 -5.92 -8.84 7.56
N THR A 141 -5.05 -8.89 6.55
CA THR A 141 -5.38 -8.47 5.19
C THR A 141 -5.03 -9.60 4.23
N LEU A 142 -5.93 -9.87 3.31
CA LEU A 142 -5.69 -10.71 2.15
C LEU A 142 -5.81 -9.86 0.89
N PHE A 143 -4.96 -10.09 -0.09
CA PHE A 143 -5.08 -9.46 -1.39
C PHE A 143 -4.84 -10.46 -2.51
N LEU A 144 -5.54 -10.25 -3.61
CA LEU A 144 -5.39 -10.97 -4.87
C LEU A 144 -5.25 -9.93 -5.98
N GLU A 145 -4.17 -10.00 -6.72
CA GLU A 145 -3.94 -9.25 -7.93
C GLU A 145 -3.92 -10.23 -9.11
N LEU A 146 -4.89 -10.12 -9.97
CA LEU A 146 -4.86 -10.79 -11.26
C LEU A 146 -4.17 -9.87 -12.25
N GLY A 147 -3.23 -10.37 -12.99
CA GLY A 147 -2.63 -9.64 -14.10
C GLY A 147 -3.69 -9.21 -15.11
N SER A 148 -3.26 -8.67 -16.25
CA SER A 148 -4.18 -8.25 -17.28
C SER A 148 -4.98 -9.44 -17.84
N ILE A 149 -6.31 -9.39 -17.69
CA ILE A 149 -7.23 -10.41 -18.19
C ILE A 149 -7.52 -10.13 -19.67
N GLN A 150 -6.99 -10.98 -20.54
CA GLN A 150 -7.24 -10.91 -21.98
C GLN A 150 -8.65 -11.43 -22.34
N PRO A 151 -9.33 -10.92 -23.37
CA PRO A 151 -8.87 -9.90 -24.33
C PRO A 151 -9.15 -8.45 -23.92
N LEU A 152 -9.71 -8.22 -22.73
CA LEU A 152 -10.17 -6.89 -22.31
C LEU A 152 -9.03 -6.01 -21.78
N ASP A 153 -7.86 -6.57 -21.53
CA ASP A 153 -6.72 -5.90 -20.89
C ASP A 153 -7.11 -5.20 -19.58
N VAL A 154 -7.88 -5.92 -18.75
CA VAL A 154 -8.37 -5.42 -17.47
C VAL A 154 -7.58 -6.07 -16.33
N GLY A 155 -6.87 -5.26 -15.56
CA GLY A 155 -6.29 -5.68 -14.29
C GLY A 155 -7.37 -5.71 -13.19
N VAL A 156 -7.36 -6.75 -12.36
CA VAL A 156 -8.29 -6.91 -11.23
C VAL A 156 -7.50 -7.04 -9.95
N ARG A 157 -7.84 -6.21 -8.95
CA ARG A 157 -7.29 -6.31 -7.61
C ARG A 157 -8.42 -6.43 -6.59
N LEU A 158 -8.36 -7.47 -5.78
CA LEU A 158 -9.25 -7.69 -4.63
C LEU A 158 -8.44 -7.53 -3.36
N LYS A 159 -9.04 -6.87 -2.37
CA LYS A 159 -8.49 -6.75 -1.03
C LYS A 159 -9.60 -6.99 -0.03
N TYR A 160 -9.30 -7.77 1.00
CA TYR A 160 -10.19 -8.04 2.13
C TYR A 160 -9.39 -7.88 3.40
N ALA A 161 -9.92 -7.15 4.37
CA ALA A 161 -9.30 -6.97 5.66
C ALA A 161 -10.29 -7.26 6.79
N ASN A 162 -9.78 -7.94 7.83
CA ASN A 162 -10.46 -8.13 9.10
C ASN A 162 -9.74 -7.31 10.17
N HIS A 163 -10.50 -6.57 10.94
CA HIS A 163 -10.02 -5.71 12.01
C HIS A 163 -10.61 -6.20 13.33
N SER A 164 -9.76 -6.60 14.26
CA SER A 164 -10.13 -7.05 15.62
C SER A 164 -9.53 -6.12 16.66
N MET A 165 -10.35 -5.68 17.59
CA MET A 165 -9.97 -4.80 18.70
C MET A 165 -10.04 -5.57 20.02
N ASP A 166 -9.06 -5.40 20.89
CA ASP A 166 -9.04 -6.03 22.20
C ASP A 166 -10.18 -5.50 23.07
N ASP A 167 -10.41 -4.18 23.00
CA ASP A 167 -11.52 -3.51 23.68
C ASP A 167 -12.60 -3.09 22.67
N PRO A 168 -13.88 -3.31 22.98
CA PRO A 168 -14.97 -2.90 22.12
C PRO A 168 -15.06 -1.37 22.01
N ARG A 169 -15.28 -0.87 20.78
CA ARG A 169 -15.56 0.54 20.52
C ARG A 169 -17.06 0.79 20.62
N PHE A 170 -17.44 1.75 21.46
CA PHE A 170 -18.85 2.09 21.68
C PHE A 170 -19.34 3.13 20.67
N HIS A 171 -20.58 2.97 20.22
CA HIS A 171 -21.31 3.89 19.37
C HIS A 171 -22.78 4.01 19.82
N PRO A 172 -23.55 4.99 19.36
CA PRO A 172 -24.98 5.05 19.64
C PRO A 172 -25.70 3.80 19.12
N GLY A 173 -26.12 2.92 20.02
CA GLY A 173 -26.80 1.65 19.68
C GLY A 173 -26.01 0.37 19.94
N GLY A 174 -24.79 0.46 20.48
CA GLY A 174 -24.03 -0.74 20.85
C GLY A 174 -22.51 -0.60 20.86
N SER A 175 -21.83 -1.69 20.59
CA SER A 175 -20.38 -1.73 20.51
C SER A 175 -19.92 -2.62 19.37
N VAL A 176 -18.74 -2.29 18.82
CA VAL A 176 -18.06 -3.05 17.77
C VAL A 176 -16.71 -3.54 18.31
N ARG A 177 -16.46 -4.84 18.25
CA ARG A 177 -15.18 -5.46 18.61
C ARG A 177 -14.40 -5.92 17.37
N ALA A 178 -15.10 -6.29 16.31
CA ALA A 178 -14.47 -6.67 15.05
C ALA A 178 -15.34 -6.22 13.87
N PHE A 179 -14.68 -5.93 12.76
CA PHE A 179 -15.35 -5.63 11.50
C PHE A 179 -14.45 -6.00 10.32
N ASN A 180 -15.06 -6.08 9.16
CA ASN A 180 -14.34 -6.35 7.92
C ASN A 180 -14.50 -5.15 6.97
N ASP A 181 -13.51 -4.95 6.11
CA ASP A 181 -13.66 -4.11 4.94
C ASP A 181 -13.06 -4.81 3.69
N TRP A 182 -13.51 -4.41 2.54
CA TRP A 182 -13.02 -4.97 1.29
C TRP A 182 -13.07 -3.95 0.15
N SER A 183 -12.28 -4.19 -0.87
CA SER A 183 -12.27 -3.38 -2.08
C SER A 183 -12.03 -4.24 -3.31
N LEU A 184 -12.68 -3.84 -4.41
CA LEU A 184 -12.46 -4.33 -5.75
C LEU A 184 -11.97 -3.17 -6.61
N ASN A 185 -10.80 -3.30 -7.20
CA ASN A 185 -10.26 -2.34 -8.17
C ASN A 185 -10.18 -3.01 -9.54
N LEU A 186 -10.73 -2.34 -10.53
CA LEU A 186 -10.61 -2.68 -11.94
C LEU A 186 -9.77 -1.58 -12.61
N SER A 187 -8.70 -1.96 -13.29
CA SER A 187 -7.81 -1.02 -13.97
C SER A 187 -7.64 -1.39 -15.43
N ARG A 188 -7.58 -0.37 -16.30
CA ARG A 188 -7.39 -0.58 -17.74
C ARG A 188 -6.67 0.59 -18.37
N PRO A 189 -5.60 0.34 -19.16
CA PRO A 189 -5.05 1.35 -20.07
C PRO A 189 -5.99 1.52 -21.27
N LEU A 190 -6.37 2.74 -21.59
CA LEU A 190 -7.22 3.07 -22.74
C LEU A 190 -6.75 4.36 -23.39
N LEU A 191 -6.30 4.29 -24.64
CA LEU A 191 -5.88 5.46 -25.44
C LEU A 191 -4.87 6.38 -24.74
N GLY A 192 -3.91 5.79 -24.01
CA GLY A 192 -2.89 6.55 -23.25
C GLY A 192 -3.42 7.16 -21.94
N VAL A 193 -4.63 6.81 -21.54
CA VAL A 193 -5.22 7.12 -20.22
C VAL A 193 -5.29 5.85 -19.40
N HIS A 194 -4.86 5.88 -18.16
CA HIS A 194 -5.08 4.80 -17.19
C HIS A 194 -6.40 5.05 -16.46
N LEU A 195 -7.33 4.11 -16.63
CA LEU A 195 -8.64 4.14 -15.99
C LEU A 195 -8.66 3.21 -14.79
N ASP A 196 -9.13 3.70 -13.65
CA ASP A 196 -9.31 2.93 -12.42
C ASP A 196 -10.74 3.09 -11.93
N LEU A 197 -11.41 1.97 -11.70
CA LEU A 197 -12.70 1.89 -11.02
C LEU A 197 -12.51 1.11 -9.73
N THR A 198 -12.75 1.75 -8.60
CA THR A 198 -12.63 1.12 -7.30
C THR A 198 -13.98 1.12 -6.58
N TYR A 199 -14.46 -0.04 -6.20
CA TYR A 199 -15.57 -0.22 -5.26
C TYR A 199 -15.02 -0.60 -3.90
N THR A 200 -15.53 0.01 -2.84
CA THR A 200 -15.16 -0.28 -1.45
C THR A 200 -16.40 -0.44 -0.59
N ASP A 201 -16.33 -1.27 0.43
CA ASP A 201 -17.41 -1.46 1.39
C ASP A 201 -16.87 -1.98 2.73
N SER A 202 -17.72 -1.99 3.76
CA SER A 202 -17.41 -2.61 5.04
C SER A 202 -18.61 -3.32 5.64
N SER A 203 -18.35 -4.13 6.68
CA SER A 203 -19.43 -4.79 7.45
C SER A 203 -20.14 -3.86 8.45
N LEU A 204 -19.67 -2.61 8.58
CA LEU A 204 -20.28 -1.60 9.43
C LEU A 204 -21.25 -0.74 8.62
N SER A 205 -22.30 -0.26 9.28
CA SER A 205 -23.29 0.60 8.64
C SER A 205 -23.88 1.61 9.63
N GLY A 206 -24.38 2.74 9.11
CA GLY A 206 -25.05 3.76 9.89
C GLY A 206 -24.25 4.23 11.10
N PRO A 207 -24.81 4.19 12.34
CA PRO A 207 -24.13 4.67 13.55
C PRO A 207 -22.80 3.94 13.86
N GLN A 208 -22.64 2.70 13.40
CA GLN A 208 -21.41 1.93 13.58
C GLN A 208 -20.23 2.54 12.83
N CYS A 209 -20.48 3.28 11.76
CA CYS A 209 -19.44 3.96 10.99
C CYS A 209 -18.68 5.02 11.81
N GLY A 210 -19.25 5.53 12.89
CA GLY A 210 -18.57 6.45 13.79
C GLY A 210 -17.31 5.86 14.47
N VAL A 211 -17.19 4.53 14.53
CA VAL A 211 -16.01 3.83 15.07
C VAL A 211 -15.16 3.16 14.00
N TYR A 212 -15.50 3.38 12.72
CA TYR A 212 -14.73 2.83 11.61
C TYR A 212 -13.29 3.32 11.61
N SER A 213 -12.37 2.41 11.46
CA SER A 213 -10.93 2.67 11.38
C SER A 213 -10.24 1.67 10.43
N GLY A 214 -10.95 1.27 9.38
CA GLY A 214 -10.47 0.32 8.38
C GLY A 214 -9.50 0.91 7.38
N GLN A 215 -9.29 0.17 6.30
CA GLN A 215 -8.33 0.53 5.25
C GLN A 215 -8.98 1.34 4.10
N ASN A 216 -10.31 1.30 3.98
CA ASN A 216 -11.03 2.08 2.98
C ASN A 216 -11.16 3.55 3.41
N ALA A 217 -11.33 4.45 2.46
CA ALA A 217 -11.52 5.87 2.76
C ALA A 217 -12.87 6.15 3.45
N TYR A 218 -13.85 5.30 3.20
CA TYR A 218 -15.21 5.43 3.73
C TYR A 218 -15.67 4.11 4.36
N CYS A 219 -16.51 4.20 5.37
CA CYS A 219 -17.11 3.05 6.05
C CYS A 219 -18.18 2.37 5.18
N GLU A 220 -19.04 3.15 4.57
CA GLU A 220 -20.12 2.67 3.73
C GLU A 220 -19.64 2.41 2.29
N SER A 221 -20.45 1.70 1.52
CA SER A 221 -20.16 1.39 0.13
C SER A 221 -19.90 2.65 -0.70
N PHE A 222 -18.80 2.65 -1.42
CA PHE A 222 -18.39 3.80 -2.23
C PHE A 222 -17.73 3.35 -3.53
N VAL A 223 -17.99 4.10 -4.60
CA VAL A 223 -17.39 3.90 -5.92
C VAL A 223 -16.52 5.10 -6.26
N VAL A 224 -15.27 4.85 -6.62
CA VAL A 224 -14.33 5.87 -7.11
C VAL A 224 -13.96 5.54 -8.55
N PHE A 225 -14.11 6.50 -9.43
CA PHE A 225 -13.56 6.45 -10.78
C PHE A 225 -12.41 7.45 -10.90
N LYS A 226 -11.27 6.98 -11.40
CA LYS A 226 -10.10 7.81 -11.69
C LYS A 226 -9.67 7.61 -13.13
N ALA A 227 -9.31 8.69 -13.79
CA ALA A 227 -8.68 8.68 -15.11
C ALA A 227 -7.38 9.48 -15.02
N GLN A 228 -6.25 8.83 -15.30
CA GLN A 228 -4.92 9.42 -15.21
C GLN A 228 -4.23 9.32 -16.56
N ARG A 229 -3.71 10.41 -17.05
CA ARG A 229 -2.89 10.45 -18.25
C ARG A 229 -1.46 10.85 -17.87
N SER A 230 -0.50 10.03 -18.27
CA SER A 230 0.89 10.45 -18.30
C SER A 230 1.05 11.49 -19.40
N LEU A 231 1.50 12.69 -19.06
CA LEU A 231 1.70 13.77 -20.03
C LEU A 231 3.08 13.72 -20.70
N PHE A 232 3.94 12.80 -20.26
CA PHE A 232 5.27 12.56 -20.81
C PHE A 232 5.68 11.11 -20.64
#